data_501892fc6deb8146716023e45bd2d36b
#
_entry.id   501892fc6deb8146716023e45bd2d36b
#
_cell.length_a   1.000
_cell.length_b   1.000
_cell.length_c   1.000
_cell.angle_alpha   90.00
_cell.angle_beta   90.00
_cell.angle_gamma   90.00
#
_symmetry.space_group_name_H-M   'P 1'
#
loop_
_entity.id
_entity.type
_entity.pdbx_description
1 polymer ?
#
loop_
_entity_poly.entity_id
_entity_poly.type
_entity_poly.pdbx_seq_one_letter_code
_entity_poly.pdbx_strand_id
1 'polypeptide(L)'
;TGSVRDFKQGITGGVASYGDYAYYGDDTGILQCVDMNTMQAVWAIDLGESMMCTPALETEEDGGVYLYTGTALGKTGRSAQIRLLKIDALTGDIVWECQSAIKGKYASKDAKAGSYAGVMASPLVGEGEINDLIIFNVNHVELDDKSICAVVYALDKATGEEVWNQPLDVDSKSSPIG
;
A
#
# COMPACT_ATOMS: atom_id res chain seq x y z
N THR A 1 17.58 9.94 33.43
CA THR A 1 17.76 10.68 32.18
C THR A 1 17.71 9.69 31.05
N GLY A 2 16.49 9.32 30.58
CA GLY A 2 16.30 8.49 29.41
C GLY A 2 16.74 9.29 28.18
N SER A 3 17.69 8.76 27.40
CA SER A 3 17.96 9.26 26.07
C SER A 3 16.66 9.17 25.27
N VAL A 4 16.19 10.29 24.75
CA VAL A 4 15.17 10.34 23.71
C VAL A 4 15.76 9.54 22.54
N ARG A 5 15.28 8.33 22.31
CA ARG A 5 15.61 7.61 21.08
C ARG A 5 15.05 8.46 19.96
N ASP A 6 15.88 8.79 18.98
CA ASP A 6 15.41 9.37 17.73
C ASP A 6 14.40 8.41 17.13
N PHE A 7 13.11 8.68 17.35
CA PHE A 7 12.04 8.00 16.64
C PHE A 7 12.10 8.48 15.19
N LYS A 8 12.83 7.75 14.38
CA LYS A 8 12.83 7.93 12.90
C LYS A 8 11.62 7.26 12.24
N GLN A 9 10.59 6.99 13.02
CA GLN A 9 9.33 6.44 12.55
C GLN A 9 8.44 7.61 12.15
N GLY A 10 8.01 7.62 10.90
CA GLY A 10 7.12 8.64 10.35
C GLY A 10 5.90 7.99 9.70
N ILE A 11 4.80 8.73 9.68
CA ILE A 11 3.65 8.45 8.84
C ILE A 11 3.86 9.28 7.59
N THR A 12 4.14 8.62 6.47
CA THR A 12 4.39 9.28 5.18
C THR A 12 3.13 9.30 4.32
N GLY A 13 2.30 8.27 4.42
CA GLY A 13 0.98 8.20 3.80
C GLY A 13 -0.06 9.05 4.52
N GLY A 14 -1.22 9.19 3.91
CA GLY A 14 -2.38 9.81 4.54
C GLY A 14 -3.14 8.83 5.44
N VAL A 15 -4.24 9.32 5.99
CA VAL A 15 -5.15 8.58 6.87
C VAL A 15 -6.46 8.35 6.14
N ALA A 16 -6.95 7.11 6.09
CA ALA A 16 -8.31 6.78 5.72
C ALA A 16 -9.20 6.75 6.98
N SER A 17 -10.49 6.98 6.85
CA SER A 17 -11.41 6.91 7.99
C SER A 17 -12.76 6.31 7.61
N TYR A 18 -13.35 5.57 8.56
CA TYR A 18 -14.70 5.03 8.47
C TYR A 18 -15.38 5.11 9.84
N GLY A 19 -16.50 5.80 9.94
CA GLY A 19 -17.16 6.07 11.21
C GLY A 19 -16.21 6.74 12.20
N ASP A 20 -16.03 6.12 13.34
CA ASP A 20 -15.15 6.60 14.41
C ASP A 20 -13.71 6.06 14.31
N TYR A 21 -13.37 5.36 13.23
CA TYR A 21 -12.06 4.71 13.06
C TYR A 21 -11.18 5.42 12.04
N ALA A 22 -9.88 5.49 12.35
CA ALA A 22 -8.84 6.00 11.48
C ALA A 22 -7.81 4.89 11.18
N TYR A 23 -7.37 4.81 9.92
CA TYR A 23 -6.46 3.78 9.39
C TYR A 23 -5.25 4.42 8.76
N TYR A 24 -4.07 4.03 9.18
CA TYR A 24 -2.81 4.53 8.62
C TYR A 24 -1.67 3.54 8.84
N GLY A 25 -0.69 3.61 7.96
CA GLY A 25 0.53 2.85 8.07
C GLY A 25 1.73 3.74 8.35
N ASP A 26 2.81 3.15 8.85
CA ASP A 26 4.04 3.85 9.17
C ASP A 26 5.25 3.34 8.35
N ASP A 27 6.38 4.05 8.48
CA ASP A 27 7.64 3.73 7.80
C ASP A 27 8.26 2.39 8.27
N THR A 28 7.75 1.80 9.35
CA THR A 28 8.22 0.51 9.87
C THR A 28 7.42 -0.68 9.37
N GLY A 29 6.28 -0.41 8.71
CA GLY A 29 5.41 -1.44 8.16
C GLY A 29 4.22 -1.81 9.03
N ILE A 30 3.96 -1.06 10.09
CA ILE A 30 2.78 -1.26 10.92
C ILE A 30 1.59 -0.52 10.32
N LEU A 31 0.56 -1.28 9.92
CA LEU A 31 -0.77 -0.75 9.63
C LEU A 31 -1.64 -0.89 10.87
N GLN A 32 -2.36 0.17 11.23
CA GLN A 32 -3.19 0.16 12.42
C GLN A 32 -4.52 0.88 12.23
N CYS A 33 -5.49 0.43 13.01
CA CYS A 33 -6.78 1.07 13.22
C CYS A 33 -6.80 1.71 14.60
N VAL A 34 -7.23 2.96 14.67
CA VAL A 34 -7.36 3.72 15.91
C VAL A 34 -8.80 4.20 16.05
N ASP A 35 -9.38 4.01 17.21
CA ASP A 35 -10.65 4.64 17.60
C ASP A 35 -10.39 6.12 17.90
N MET A 36 -10.99 7.01 17.12
CA MET A 36 -10.78 8.46 17.23
C MET A 36 -11.42 9.08 18.48
N ASN A 37 -12.38 8.41 19.12
CA ASN A 37 -12.99 8.90 20.37
C ASN A 37 -12.12 8.62 21.59
N THR A 38 -11.48 7.45 21.60
CA THR A 38 -10.66 7.00 22.72
C THR A 38 -9.16 7.18 22.49
N MET A 39 -8.75 7.39 21.24
CA MET A 39 -7.36 7.42 20.78
C MET A 39 -6.60 6.13 21.11
N GLN A 40 -7.32 5.00 21.17
CA GLN A 40 -6.75 3.68 21.40
C GLN A 40 -6.65 2.89 20.11
N ALA A 41 -5.59 2.11 19.96
CA ALA A 41 -5.48 1.15 18.87
C ALA A 41 -6.54 0.06 19.04
N VAL A 42 -7.30 -0.19 17.97
CA VAL A 42 -8.28 -1.28 17.90
C VAL A 42 -7.58 -2.55 17.44
N TRP A 43 -6.78 -2.44 16.38
CA TRP A 43 -5.90 -3.49 15.89
C TRP A 43 -4.65 -2.90 15.24
N ALA A 44 -3.60 -3.71 15.14
CA ALA A 44 -2.38 -3.39 14.42
C ALA A 44 -1.78 -4.64 13.80
N ILE A 45 -1.31 -4.55 12.57
CA ILE A 45 -0.66 -5.64 11.84
C ILE A 45 0.70 -5.19 11.31
N ASP A 46 1.69 -6.08 11.38
CA ASP A 46 3.02 -5.86 10.82
C ASP A 46 3.08 -6.45 9.40
N LEU A 47 3.24 -5.59 8.41
CA LEU A 47 3.36 -5.98 7.01
C LEU A 47 4.83 -6.19 6.58
N GLY A 48 5.79 -5.95 7.47
CA GLY A 48 7.22 -6.20 7.29
C GLY A 48 7.98 -5.18 6.46
N GLU A 49 7.30 -4.43 5.60
CA GLU A 49 7.88 -3.38 4.75
C GLU A 49 7.14 -2.06 4.94
N SER A 50 7.82 -0.96 4.68
CA SER A 50 7.29 0.40 4.87
C SER A 50 5.95 0.60 4.17
N MET A 51 5.09 1.41 4.77
CA MET A 51 3.81 1.84 4.20
C MET A 51 3.85 3.33 3.90
N MET A 52 3.68 3.67 2.62
CA MET A 52 3.84 5.05 2.14
C MET A 52 2.58 5.59 1.45
N CYS A 53 1.64 4.72 1.10
CA CYS A 53 0.36 5.12 0.51
C CYS A 53 -0.70 5.36 1.59
N THR A 54 -1.68 6.20 1.27
CA THR A 54 -2.94 6.23 2.00
C THR A 54 -3.74 4.98 1.62
N PRO A 55 -4.22 4.17 2.58
CA PRO A 55 -5.12 3.06 2.26
C PRO A 55 -6.38 3.57 1.55
N ALA A 56 -6.83 2.90 0.50
CA ALA A 56 -8.14 3.16 -0.07
C ALA A 56 -9.18 2.36 0.71
N LEU A 57 -10.36 2.96 0.93
CA LEU A 57 -11.43 2.36 1.70
C LEU A 57 -12.65 2.13 0.81
N GLU A 58 -13.27 0.97 0.95
CA GLU A 58 -14.51 0.61 0.28
C GLU A 58 -15.50 0.04 1.29
N THR A 59 -16.78 0.39 1.12
CA THR A 59 -17.89 -0.27 1.79
C THR A 59 -18.67 -1.06 0.75
N GLU A 60 -18.73 -2.36 0.89
CA GLU A 60 -19.48 -3.23 -0.01
C GLU A 60 -21.00 -3.24 0.31
N GLU A 61 -21.81 -3.69 -0.63
CA GLU A 61 -23.29 -3.69 -0.49
C GLU A 61 -23.79 -4.57 0.67
N ASP A 62 -23.03 -5.59 1.04
CA ASP A 62 -23.32 -6.48 2.18
C ASP A 62 -22.97 -5.85 3.54
N GLY A 63 -22.42 -4.65 3.54
CA GLY A 63 -21.97 -3.92 4.72
C GLY A 63 -20.53 -4.22 5.15
N GLY A 64 -19.79 -5.05 4.39
CA GLY A 64 -18.36 -5.24 4.58
C GLY A 64 -17.58 -3.95 4.34
N VAL A 65 -16.56 -3.69 5.16
CA VAL A 65 -15.70 -2.51 5.04
C VAL A 65 -14.28 -2.98 4.85
N TYR A 66 -13.65 -2.57 3.77
CA TYR A 66 -12.34 -3.07 3.36
C TYR A 66 -11.35 -1.95 3.11
N LEU A 67 -10.09 -2.23 3.41
CA LEU A 67 -8.94 -1.40 3.07
C LEU A 67 -8.13 -2.08 1.97
N TYR A 68 -7.76 -1.30 0.96
CA TYR A 68 -6.78 -1.70 -0.05
C TYR A 68 -5.50 -0.91 0.18
N THR A 69 -4.38 -1.62 0.26
CA THR A 69 -3.09 -1.00 0.52
C THR A 69 -1.95 -1.81 -0.08
N GLY A 70 -0.77 -1.21 -0.11
CA GLY A 70 0.43 -1.91 -0.54
C GLY A 70 1.66 -1.44 0.20
N THR A 71 2.68 -2.29 0.19
CA THR A 71 3.96 -1.99 0.82
C THR A 71 4.91 -1.25 -0.12
N ALA A 72 5.90 -0.62 0.47
CA ALA A 72 7.00 0.03 -0.22
C ALA A 72 8.33 -0.39 0.42
N LEU A 73 9.43 -0.34 -0.35
CA LEU A 73 10.75 -0.63 0.19
C LEU A 73 11.10 0.30 1.34
N GLY A 74 11.41 -0.30 2.48
CA GLY A 74 11.96 0.41 3.63
C GLY A 74 13.37 0.95 3.37
N LYS A 75 13.86 1.78 4.31
CA LYS A 75 15.16 2.48 4.19
C LYS A 75 16.40 1.57 4.14
N THR A 76 16.26 0.31 4.50
CA THR A 76 17.39 -0.62 4.66
C THR A 76 17.54 -1.64 3.53
N GLY A 77 16.51 -1.85 2.73
CA GLY A 77 16.50 -2.82 1.65
C GLY A 77 16.80 -2.22 0.28
N ARG A 78 17.49 -2.96 -0.58
CA ARG A 78 17.68 -2.59 -2.00
C ARG A 78 16.68 -3.25 -2.92
N SER A 79 16.04 -4.29 -2.45
CA SER A 79 14.95 -4.98 -3.13
C SER A 79 14.12 -5.74 -2.11
N ALA A 80 12.80 -5.75 -2.29
CA ALA A 80 11.87 -6.55 -1.51
C ALA A 80 10.68 -6.97 -2.36
N GLN A 81 9.93 -7.94 -1.88
CA GLN A 81 8.62 -8.28 -2.40
C GLN A 81 7.65 -7.17 -2.01
N ILE A 82 7.05 -6.54 -3.02
CA ILE A 82 5.97 -5.58 -2.80
C ILE A 82 4.67 -6.37 -2.64
N ARG A 83 3.95 -6.11 -1.58
CA ARG A 83 2.69 -6.74 -1.24
C ARG A 83 1.54 -5.81 -1.61
N LEU A 84 0.50 -6.33 -2.26
CA LEU A 84 -0.76 -5.64 -2.52
C LEU A 84 -1.85 -6.43 -1.79
N LEU A 85 -2.64 -5.75 -0.96
CA LEU A 85 -3.51 -6.42 0.02
C LEU A 85 -4.92 -5.81 0.05
N LYS A 86 -5.90 -6.69 0.34
CA LYS A 86 -7.22 -6.34 0.86
C LYS A 86 -7.31 -6.78 2.31
N ILE A 87 -7.77 -5.91 3.18
CA ILE A 87 -7.82 -6.13 4.63
C ILE A 87 -9.21 -5.76 5.11
N ASP A 88 -9.80 -6.59 5.96
CA ASP A 88 -11.03 -6.25 6.66
C ASP A 88 -10.75 -5.07 7.61
N ALA A 89 -11.43 -3.96 7.39
CA ALA A 89 -11.17 -2.73 8.13
C ALA A 89 -11.58 -2.83 9.61
N LEU A 90 -12.52 -3.69 9.96
CA LEU A 90 -13.02 -3.81 11.32
C LEU A 90 -12.18 -4.76 12.18
N THR A 91 -11.60 -5.80 11.55
CA THR A 91 -10.84 -6.84 12.28
C THR A 91 -9.34 -6.76 12.11
N GLY A 92 -8.86 -6.19 10.99
CA GLY A 92 -7.45 -6.20 10.59
C GLY A 92 -7.01 -7.49 9.89
N ASP A 93 -7.94 -8.42 9.62
CA ASP A 93 -7.63 -9.67 8.95
C ASP A 93 -7.31 -9.42 7.46
N ILE A 94 -6.24 -10.05 6.97
CA ILE A 94 -5.91 -10.03 5.55
C ILE A 94 -6.90 -10.92 4.80
N VAL A 95 -7.75 -10.31 3.97
CA VAL A 95 -8.71 -11.03 3.13
C VAL A 95 -8.00 -11.72 1.99
N TRP A 96 -7.12 -10.99 1.30
CA TRP A 96 -6.23 -11.55 0.30
C TRP A 96 -4.94 -10.73 0.17
N GLU A 97 -3.94 -11.39 -0.37
CA GLU A 97 -2.68 -10.81 -0.84
C GLU A 97 -2.45 -11.25 -2.28
N CYS A 98 -2.09 -10.30 -3.16
CA CYS A 98 -1.79 -10.59 -4.55
C CYS A 98 -0.69 -11.64 -4.66
N GLN A 99 -0.94 -12.69 -5.45
CA GLN A 99 -0.01 -13.81 -5.64
C GLN A 99 1.11 -13.50 -6.65
N SER A 100 0.98 -12.42 -7.42
CA SER A 100 2.03 -12.00 -8.35
C SER A 100 3.30 -11.58 -7.61
N ALA A 101 4.44 -12.10 -8.06
CA ALA A 101 5.75 -11.78 -7.48
C ALA A 101 6.21 -10.39 -7.93
N ILE A 102 5.79 -9.35 -7.23
CA ILE A 102 6.14 -7.96 -7.54
C ILE A 102 7.42 -7.59 -6.80
N LYS A 103 8.54 -7.55 -7.51
CA LYS A 103 9.84 -7.24 -6.92
C LYS A 103 10.16 -5.76 -7.04
N GLY A 104 10.07 -5.04 -5.92
CA GLY A 104 10.53 -3.67 -5.82
C GLY A 104 12.06 -3.58 -5.75
N LYS A 105 12.64 -2.60 -6.46
CA LYS A 105 14.08 -2.39 -6.47
C LYS A 105 14.45 -0.93 -6.70
N TYR A 106 15.39 -0.40 -5.97
CA TYR A 106 15.94 0.91 -6.27
C TYR A 106 16.70 0.90 -7.61
N ALA A 107 16.43 1.90 -8.45
CA ALA A 107 17.01 2.03 -9.79
C ALA A 107 18.55 2.23 -9.76
N SER A 108 19.13 2.79 -8.68
CA SER A 108 20.57 2.97 -8.55
C SER A 108 21.03 2.99 -7.10
N LYS A 109 22.36 2.81 -6.89
CA LYS A 109 23.01 2.94 -5.57
C LYS A 109 22.90 4.35 -5.01
N ASP A 110 22.71 5.33 -5.88
CA ASP A 110 22.65 6.77 -5.60
C ASP A 110 21.22 7.29 -5.67
N ALA A 111 20.21 6.41 -5.52
CA ALA A 111 18.81 6.81 -5.48
C ALA A 111 18.65 7.92 -4.43
N LYS A 112 18.39 9.14 -4.91
CA LYS A 112 18.19 10.32 -4.07
C LYS A 112 17.00 10.06 -3.14
N ALA A 113 17.05 10.63 -1.95
CA ALA A 113 15.90 10.63 -1.05
C ALA A 113 14.63 11.03 -1.83
N GLY A 114 13.64 10.13 -1.87
CA GLY A 114 12.40 10.31 -2.64
C GLY A 114 12.20 9.35 -3.82
N SER A 115 13.18 8.50 -4.16
CA SER A 115 13.00 7.41 -5.12
C SER A 115 12.68 6.13 -4.37
N TYR A 116 11.42 5.91 -4.05
CA TYR A 116 10.96 4.73 -3.32
C TYR A 116 10.37 3.71 -4.29
N ALA A 117 10.71 2.44 -4.09
CA ALA A 117 10.06 1.34 -4.78
C ALA A 117 8.80 0.92 -4.01
N GLY A 118 7.76 0.58 -4.73
CA GLY A 118 6.50 0.12 -4.15
C GLY A 118 5.33 1.07 -4.33
N VAL A 119 4.31 0.88 -3.50
CA VAL A 119 3.05 1.63 -3.58
C VAL A 119 3.21 2.96 -2.84
N MET A 120 3.16 4.06 -3.60
CA MET A 120 3.34 5.42 -3.08
C MET A 120 2.04 6.23 -3.09
N ALA A 121 1.14 5.87 -3.99
CA ALA A 121 -0.14 6.52 -4.19
C ALA A 121 -1.27 5.66 -3.63
N SER A 122 -2.38 6.29 -3.22
CA SER A 122 -3.57 5.56 -2.82
C SER A 122 -4.08 4.70 -3.98
N PRO A 123 -4.43 3.42 -3.75
CA PRO A 123 -5.08 2.60 -4.76
C PRO A 123 -6.39 3.23 -5.23
N LEU A 124 -6.77 2.97 -6.47
CA LEU A 124 -8.08 3.36 -7.00
C LEU A 124 -9.05 2.19 -6.89
N VAL A 125 -10.09 2.37 -6.10
CA VAL A 125 -11.26 1.46 -6.09
C VAL A 125 -12.07 1.72 -7.33
N GLY A 126 -12.22 0.69 -8.17
CA GLY A 126 -12.98 0.81 -9.41
C GLY A 126 -14.48 1.02 -9.16
N GLU A 127 -15.09 1.78 -10.05
CA GLU A 127 -16.53 2.07 -10.06
C GLU A 127 -17.11 1.86 -11.47
N GLY A 128 -18.42 1.75 -11.59
CA GLY A 128 -19.08 1.60 -12.87
C GLY A 128 -18.65 0.35 -13.65
N GLU A 129 -18.07 0.53 -14.83
CA GLU A 129 -17.64 -0.58 -15.70
C GLU A 129 -16.40 -1.33 -15.17
N ILE A 130 -15.67 -0.74 -14.22
CA ILE A 130 -14.50 -1.35 -13.58
C ILE A 130 -14.73 -1.60 -12.09
N ASN A 131 -15.99 -1.72 -11.66
CA ASN A 131 -16.36 -1.92 -10.26
C ASN A 131 -15.75 -3.17 -9.61
N ASP A 132 -15.37 -4.17 -10.42
CA ASP A 132 -14.74 -5.41 -9.93
C ASP A 132 -13.22 -5.28 -9.76
N LEU A 133 -12.64 -4.13 -10.11
CA LEU A 133 -11.19 -3.93 -10.11
C LEU A 133 -10.71 -3.00 -8.99
N ILE A 134 -9.54 -3.32 -8.47
CA ILE A 134 -8.72 -2.42 -7.67
C ILE A 134 -7.41 -2.15 -8.42
N ILE A 135 -7.03 -0.86 -8.54
CA ILE A 135 -5.87 -0.46 -9.34
C ILE A 135 -4.78 0.09 -8.44
N PHE A 136 -3.60 -0.50 -8.54
CA PHE A 136 -2.39 -0.11 -7.83
C PHE A 136 -1.36 0.48 -8.79
N ASN A 137 -0.71 1.55 -8.37
CA ASN A 137 0.46 2.08 -9.04
C ASN A 137 1.70 1.74 -8.21
N VAL A 138 2.59 0.94 -8.78
CA VAL A 138 3.78 0.42 -8.11
C VAL A 138 5.03 0.94 -8.81
N ASN A 139 5.83 1.73 -8.10
CA ASN A 139 7.07 2.29 -8.63
C ASN A 139 8.25 1.33 -8.48
N HIS A 140 9.22 1.45 -9.38
CA HIS A 140 10.51 0.73 -9.37
C HIS A 140 10.35 -0.79 -9.27
N VAL A 141 9.50 -1.36 -10.10
CA VAL A 141 9.36 -2.82 -10.27
C VAL A 141 10.47 -3.33 -11.18
N GLU A 142 11.20 -4.38 -10.75
CA GLU A 142 12.13 -5.12 -11.59
C GLU A 142 11.35 -6.11 -12.47
N LEU A 143 11.37 -5.89 -13.78
CA LEU A 143 10.76 -6.78 -14.76
C LEU A 143 11.67 -7.99 -15.06
N ASP A 144 11.17 -8.95 -15.83
CA ASP A 144 11.90 -10.18 -16.18
C ASP A 144 13.18 -9.90 -16.98
N ASP A 145 13.20 -8.88 -17.81
CA ASP A 145 14.37 -8.42 -18.57
C ASP A 145 15.37 -7.61 -17.75
N LYS A 146 15.13 -7.48 -16.43
CA LYS A 146 15.91 -6.69 -15.47
C LYS A 146 15.81 -5.19 -15.61
N SER A 147 14.95 -4.69 -16.48
CA SER A 147 14.59 -3.27 -16.48
C SER A 147 13.81 -2.91 -15.22
N ILE A 148 13.82 -1.64 -14.86
CA ILE A 148 13.12 -1.12 -13.68
C ILE A 148 12.22 0.03 -14.14
N CYS A 149 10.93 -0.10 -13.88
CA CYS A 149 9.94 0.91 -14.26
C CYS A 149 8.80 0.96 -13.24
N ALA A 150 7.91 1.93 -13.36
CA ALA A 150 6.63 1.87 -12.69
C ALA A 150 5.68 0.94 -13.45
N VAL A 151 4.80 0.27 -12.73
CA VAL A 151 3.79 -0.63 -13.31
C VAL A 151 2.44 -0.34 -12.66
N VAL A 152 1.42 -0.22 -13.49
CA VAL A 152 0.02 -0.21 -13.03
C VAL A 152 -0.48 -1.64 -13.02
N TYR A 153 -1.02 -2.07 -11.89
CA TYR A 153 -1.65 -3.39 -11.72
C TYR A 153 -3.14 -3.21 -11.50
N ALA A 154 -3.95 -3.94 -12.25
CA ALA A 154 -5.37 -4.09 -11.96
C ALA A 154 -5.62 -5.50 -11.44
N LEU A 155 -6.18 -5.59 -10.25
CA LEU A 155 -6.51 -6.84 -9.59
C LEU A 155 -8.03 -6.96 -9.45
N ASP A 156 -8.53 -8.18 -9.49
CA ASP A 156 -9.89 -8.50 -9.11
C ASP A 156 -10.11 -8.23 -7.61
N LYS A 157 -11.11 -7.44 -7.25
CA LYS A 157 -11.37 -7.03 -5.86
C LYS A 157 -11.78 -8.18 -4.95
N ALA A 158 -12.40 -9.22 -5.49
CA ALA A 158 -12.86 -10.36 -4.71
C ALA A 158 -11.73 -11.34 -4.40
N THR A 159 -10.81 -11.56 -5.35
CA THR A 159 -9.81 -12.62 -5.27
C THR A 159 -8.37 -12.13 -5.07
N GLY A 160 -8.07 -10.88 -5.46
CA GLY A 160 -6.71 -10.35 -5.51
C GLY A 160 -5.88 -10.89 -6.68
N GLU A 161 -6.50 -11.62 -7.61
CA GLU A 161 -5.84 -12.10 -8.82
C GLU A 161 -5.55 -10.94 -9.77
N GLU A 162 -4.39 -10.97 -10.41
CA GLU A 162 -4.02 -10.00 -11.43
C GLU A 162 -4.86 -10.21 -12.69
N VAL A 163 -5.60 -9.17 -13.08
CA VAL A 163 -6.38 -9.14 -14.31
C VAL A 163 -5.53 -8.63 -15.46
N TRP A 164 -4.78 -7.57 -15.24
CA TRP A 164 -3.80 -7.03 -16.18
C TRP A 164 -2.76 -6.17 -15.45
N ASN A 165 -1.62 -5.96 -16.10
CA ASN A 165 -0.64 -4.97 -15.72
C ASN A 165 -0.15 -4.17 -16.93
N GLN A 166 0.35 -2.95 -16.68
CA GLN A 166 0.89 -2.08 -17.70
C GLN A 166 2.16 -1.38 -17.18
N PRO A 167 3.33 -1.72 -17.72
CA PRO A 167 4.54 -0.95 -17.47
C PRO A 167 4.44 0.49 -17.99
N LEU A 168 5.02 1.42 -17.27
CA LEU A 168 5.06 2.84 -17.58
C LEU A 168 6.51 3.30 -17.78
N ASP A 169 6.72 4.27 -18.70
CA ASP A 169 8.04 4.83 -18.97
C ASP A 169 8.54 5.79 -17.87
N VAL A 170 7.66 6.17 -16.93
CA VAL A 170 7.97 7.13 -15.87
C VAL A 170 7.36 6.69 -14.53
N ASP A 171 8.03 7.06 -13.43
CA ASP A 171 7.46 6.87 -12.10
C ASP A 171 6.20 7.72 -11.91
N SER A 172 5.22 7.17 -11.25
CA SER A 172 4.00 7.88 -10.88
C SER A 172 3.90 7.97 -9.36
N LYS A 173 3.69 9.19 -8.87
CA LYS A 173 3.53 9.50 -7.45
C LYS A 173 2.12 9.99 -7.10
N SER A 174 1.26 10.12 -8.11
CA SER A 174 -0.13 10.52 -7.92
C SER A 174 -1.05 9.31 -7.93
N SER A 175 -2.13 9.40 -7.17
CA SER A 175 -3.20 8.41 -7.20
C SER A 175 -3.81 8.36 -8.60
N PRO A 176 -4.17 7.17 -9.09
CA PRO A 176 -5.07 7.06 -10.24
C PRO A 176 -6.36 7.83 -9.94
N ILE A 177 -6.92 8.48 -10.94
CA ILE A 177 -8.22 9.15 -10.85
C ILE A 177 -9.17 8.41 -11.79
N GLY A 178 -10.30 8.01 -11.24
CA GLY A 178 -11.42 7.44 -12.00
C GLY A 178 -12.33 8.51 -12.57
#